data_cd7f37a75584f3114fc9843346868ebb
#
_entry.id   cd7f37a75584f3114fc9843346868ebb
#
_cell.length_a   1.000
_cell.length_b   1.000
_cell.length_c   1.000
_cell.angle_alpha   90.00
_cell.angle_beta   90.00
_cell.angle_gamma   90.00
#
_symmetry.space_group_name_H-M   'P 1'
#
loop_
_entity.id
_entity.type
_entity.pdbx_description
1 polymer ?
#
loop_
_entity_poly.entity_id
_entity_poly.type
_entity_poly.pdbx_seq_one_letter_code
_entity_poly.pdbx_strand_id
1 'polypeptide(L)'
;MPYDIIVLIGRFAPFHLGHASLLSRALQLAPHVIVLLGSAARPRSIKNPWTTAERAVMIQHSFADDAHRIHCLPLKDRLYNDQQWVQDVQTAVQQQAQQLLGDKPLKIGLIGYHKDQSAYYLDMFPQWGLIESANVAGGISATDIRNYLFSAPAMDAVEGHWMQIEGAVPPAVYQFLRSFQHNPAFAQLVREQQYVQQYKAAWALAPYPPTFVTADAVVIHSGHLLLIRRRAEPGKGLWALPGGFVDQK
;
A
#
# COMPACT_ATOMS: atom_id res chain seq x y z
N MET A 1 -26.10 11.64 9.57
CA MET A 1 -24.65 11.76 9.35
C MET A 1 -24.36 12.92 8.40
N PRO A 2 -23.23 13.62 8.50
CA PRO A 2 -22.96 14.82 7.68
C PRO A 2 -22.64 14.52 6.22
N TYR A 3 -22.27 13.28 5.89
CA TYR A 3 -21.95 12.80 4.55
C TYR A 3 -22.77 11.57 4.20
N ASP A 4 -22.98 11.34 2.89
CA ASP A 4 -23.56 10.10 2.36
C ASP A 4 -22.48 9.03 2.19
N ILE A 5 -21.30 9.46 1.75
CA ILE A 5 -20.14 8.61 1.52
C ILE A 5 -18.87 9.31 2.01
N ILE A 6 -17.96 8.56 2.63
CA ILE A 6 -16.60 9.02 2.85
C ILE A 6 -15.62 8.15 2.06
N VAL A 7 -14.66 8.81 1.45
CA VAL A 7 -13.56 8.18 0.71
C VAL A 7 -12.30 8.18 1.56
N LEU A 8 -11.63 7.04 1.63
CA LEU A 8 -10.33 6.85 2.26
C LEU A 8 -9.37 6.25 1.24
N ILE A 9 -8.26 6.92 0.95
CA ILE A 9 -7.29 6.50 -0.06
C ILE A 9 -5.97 6.10 0.60
N GLY A 10 -5.45 4.93 0.26
CA GLY A 10 -4.16 4.50 0.80
C GLY A 10 -3.71 3.15 0.26
N ARG A 11 -2.46 2.78 0.56
CA ARG A 11 -1.94 1.45 0.21
C ARG A 11 -2.36 0.37 1.20
N PHE A 12 -2.49 0.70 2.48
CA PHE A 12 -2.87 -0.22 3.55
C PHE A 12 -2.02 -1.51 3.54
N ALA A 13 -0.72 -1.36 3.54
CA ALA A 13 0.22 -2.47 3.40
C ALA A 13 1.24 -2.55 4.56
N PRO A 14 0.81 -3.08 5.76
CA PRO A 14 -0.53 -3.57 6.09
C PRO A 14 -1.47 -2.46 6.57
N PHE A 15 -2.73 -2.83 6.77
CA PHE A 15 -3.69 -2.01 7.52
C PHE A 15 -3.27 -1.98 9.00
N HIS A 16 -3.05 -0.80 9.57
CA HIS A 16 -2.57 -0.62 10.94
C HIS A 16 -3.48 0.30 11.76
N LEU A 17 -3.25 0.44 13.06
CA LEU A 17 -4.12 1.19 13.98
C LEU A 17 -4.39 2.63 13.55
N GLY A 18 -3.41 3.31 12.93
CA GLY A 18 -3.64 4.64 12.37
C GLY A 18 -4.66 4.66 11.23
N HIS A 19 -4.65 3.65 10.37
CA HIS A 19 -5.69 3.48 9.35
C HIS A 19 -7.03 3.11 9.97
N ALA A 20 -7.03 2.27 11.00
CA ALA A 20 -8.24 1.86 11.71
C ALA A 20 -8.93 3.07 12.37
N SER A 21 -8.18 3.98 12.96
CA SER A 21 -8.71 5.22 13.53
C SER A 21 -9.40 6.10 12.48
N LEU A 22 -8.79 6.27 11.29
CA LEU A 22 -9.41 7.01 10.19
C LEU A 22 -10.69 6.33 9.71
N LEU A 23 -10.68 5.03 9.55
CA LEU A 23 -11.86 4.27 9.11
C LEU A 23 -12.99 4.30 10.15
N SER A 24 -12.66 4.15 11.44
CA SER A 24 -13.62 4.33 12.54
C SER A 24 -14.29 5.71 12.49
N ARG A 25 -13.48 6.75 12.28
CA ARG A 25 -14.01 8.12 12.17
C ARG A 25 -14.89 8.28 10.93
N ALA A 26 -14.51 7.70 9.80
CA ALA A 26 -15.31 7.71 8.57
C ALA A 26 -16.70 7.07 8.78
N LEU A 27 -16.74 5.90 9.44
CA LEU A 27 -17.99 5.18 9.76
C LEU A 27 -18.93 5.93 10.70
N GLN A 28 -18.41 6.84 11.54
CA GLN A 28 -19.23 7.74 12.37
C GLN A 28 -19.86 8.87 11.56
N LEU A 29 -19.28 9.23 10.42
CA LEU A 29 -19.65 10.41 9.64
C LEU A 29 -20.50 10.08 8.40
N ALA A 30 -20.45 8.84 7.91
CA ALA A 30 -21.24 8.40 6.76
C ALA A 30 -21.74 6.96 6.90
N PRO A 31 -22.88 6.61 6.28
CA PRO A 31 -23.38 5.23 6.22
C PRO A 31 -22.51 4.31 5.36
N HIS A 32 -21.79 4.86 4.38
CA HIS A 32 -20.91 4.11 3.49
C HIS A 32 -19.50 4.70 3.46
N VAL A 33 -18.49 3.83 3.45
CA VAL A 33 -17.08 4.23 3.28
C VAL A 33 -16.50 3.49 2.09
N ILE A 34 -15.96 4.24 1.13
CA ILE A 34 -15.22 3.70 -0.01
C ILE A 34 -13.73 3.76 0.32
N VAL A 35 -13.10 2.60 0.38
CA VAL A 35 -11.65 2.48 0.63
C VAL A 35 -10.95 2.16 -0.69
N LEU A 36 -10.21 3.13 -1.23
CA LEU A 36 -9.44 2.97 -2.45
C LEU A 36 -8.06 2.39 -2.13
N LEU A 37 -7.85 1.14 -2.55
CA LEU A 37 -6.62 0.38 -2.29
C LEU A 37 -5.58 0.68 -3.37
N GLY A 38 -4.71 1.66 -3.10
CA GLY A 38 -3.66 2.09 -4.00
C GLY A 38 -2.67 0.98 -4.36
N SER A 39 -1.86 1.21 -5.39
CA SER A 39 -0.90 0.25 -5.95
C SER A 39 -1.55 -1.10 -6.31
N ALA A 40 -2.78 -1.08 -6.81
CA ALA A 40 -3.46 -2.27 -7.29
C ALA A 40 -2.76 -2.85 -8.53
N ALA A 41 -2.85 -4.16 -8.72
CA ALA A 41 -2.23 -4.89 -9.84
C ALA A 41 -0.69 -4.80 -9.90
N ARG A 42 -0.04 -4.33 -8.85
CA ARG A 42 1.42 -4.45 -8.71
C ARG A 42 1.82 -5.87 -8.32
N PRO A 43 2.92 -6.40 -8.84
CA PRO A 43 3.47 -7.65 -8.35
C PRO A 43 3.88 -7.52 -6.88
N ARG A 44 3.92 -8.66 -6.18
CA ARG A 44 4.41 -8.68 -4.80
C ARG A 44 5.85 -8.18 -4.74
N SER A 45 6.11 -7.39 -3.72
CA SER A 45 7.43 -6.87 -3.39
C SER A 45 7.44 -6.44 -1.94
N ILE A 46 8.59 -6.10 -1.38
CA ILE A 46 8.70 -5.57 -0.01
C ILE A 46 7.80 -4.35 0.23
N LYS A 47 7.61 -3.50 -0.80
CA LYS A 47 6.72 -2.34 -0.70
C LYS A 47 5.24 -2.69 -0.79
N ASN A 48 4.89 -3.75 -1.55
CA ASN A 48 3.52 -4.21 -1.80
C ASN A 48 3.42 -5.73 -1.55
N PRO A 49 3.54 -6.21 -0.31
CA PRO A 49 3.59 -7.63 -0.01
C PRO A 49 2.28 -8.35 -0.25
N TRP A 50 1.16 -7.64 -0.16
CA TRP A 50 -0.19 -8.21 -0.22
C TRP A 50 -0.96 -7.70 -1.43
N THR A 51 -1.72 -8.60 -2.02
CA THR A 51 -2.66 -8.31 -3.10
C THR A 51 -3.77 -7.37 -2.62
N THR A 52 -4.50 -6.78 -3.55
CA THR A 52 -5.67 -5.95 -3.23
C THR A 52 -6.72 -6.74 -2.44
N ALA A 53 -6.98 -8.01 -2.82
CA ALA A 53 -7.93 -8.87 -2.10
C ALA A 53 -7.50 -9.15 -0.67
N GLU A 54 -6.22 -9.46 -0.42
CA GLU A 54 -5.70 -9.70 0.93
C GLU A 54 -5.80 -8.45 1.80
N ARG A 55 -5.54 -7.26 1.24
CA ARG A 55 -5.68 -5.99 1.97
C ARG A 55 -7.14 -5.67 2.28
N ALA A 56 -8.06 -5.96 1.37
CA ALA A 56 -9.50 -5.83 1.61
C ALA A 56 -9.96 -6.74 2.76
N VAL A 57 -9.51 -8.00 2.78
CA VAL A 57 -9.79 -8.94 3.88
C VAL A 57 -9.28 -8.40 5.23
N MET A 58 -8.05 -7.88 5.28
CA MET A 58 -7.52 -7.26 6.51
C MET A 58 -8.44 -6.15 7.05
N ILE A 59 -8.93 -5.28 6.15
CA ILE A 59 -9.78 -4.15 6.50
C ILE A 59 -11.16 -4.64 6.97
N GLN A 60 -11.82 -5.47 6.17
CA GLN A 60 -13.17 -5.95 6.43
C GLN A 60 -13.24 -6.80 7.71
N HIS A 61 -12.26 -7.67 7.94
CA HIS A 61 -12.22 -8.47 9.17
C HIS A 61 -11.89 -7.63 10.41
N SER A 62 -11.21 -6.49 10.27
CA SER A 62 -10.97 -5.55 11.37
C SER A 62 -12.23 -4.79 11.80
N PHE A 63 -13.26 -4.77 10.94
CA PHE A 63 -14.54 -4.09 11.14
C PHE A 63 -15.69 -5.03 10.77
N ALA A 64 -15.71 -6.23 11.31
CA ALA A 64 -16.65 -7.29 10.93
C ALA A 64 -18.12 -6.85 10.99
N ASP A 65 -18.51 -6.14 12.03
CA ASP A 65 -19.90 -5.66 12.23
C ASP A 65 -20.28 -4.58 11.19
N ASP A 66 -19.33 -3.77 10.76
CA ASP A 66 -19.51 -2.70 9.77
C ASP A 66 -19.05 -3.09 8.36
N ALA A 67 -18.62 -4.34 8.12
CA ALA A 67 -18.05 -4.78 6.84
C ALA A 67 -18.96 -4.50 5.64
N HIS A 68 -20.28 -4.56 5.84
CA HIS A 68 -21.31 -4.28 4.82
C HIS A 68 -21.35 -2.79 4.39
N ARG A 69 -20.77 -1.89 5.19
CA ARG A 69 -20.67 -0.44 4.94
C ARG A 69 -19.33 -0.07 4.29
N ILE A 70 -18.35 -0.99 4.24
CA ILE A 70 -16.98 -0.75 3.80
C ILE A 70 -16.77 -1.35 2.40
N HIS A 71 -16.57 -0.49 1.41
CA HIS A 71 -16.43 -0.87 0.00
C HIS A 71 -14.97 -0.69 -0.44
N CYS A 72 -14.23 -1.79 -0.48
CA CYS A 72 -12.83 -1.80 -0.88
C CYS A 72 -12.70 -1.91 -2.41
N LEU A 73 -12.12 -0.90 -3.07
CA LEU A 73 -11.94 -0.86 -4.52
C LEU A 73 -10.46 -0.78 -4.90
N PRO A 74 -10.03 -1.45 -5.97
CA PRO A 74 -8.66 -1.35 -6.47
C PRO A 74 -8.41 0.01 -7.12
N LEU A 75 -7.27 0.63 -6.81
CA LEU A 75 -6.80 1.85 -7.46
C LEU A 75 -5.39 1.61 -8.02
N LYS A 76 -5.22 1.78 -9.32
CA LYS A 76 -3.92 1.65 -9.98
C LYS A 76 -3.11 2.94 -9.83
N ASP A 77 -1.79 2.80 -9.69
CA ASP A 77 -0.89 3.94 -9.77
C ASP A 77 -0.81 4.44 -11.22
N ARG A 78 -0.75 5.77 -11.39
CA ARG A 78 -0.46 6.43 -12.66
C ARG A 78 0.88 7.13 -12.54
N LEU A 79 1.90 6.59 -13.19
CA LEU A 79 3.24 7.18 -13.15
C LEU A 79 3.23 8.50 -13.94
N TYR A 80 3.63 9.58 -13.27
CA TYR A 80 3.76 10.93 -13.87
C TYR A 80 2.48 11.47 -14.52
N ASN A 81 1.29 11.00 -14.10
CA ASN A 81 0.00 11.43 -14.66
C ASN A 81 -1.05 11.57 -13.56
N ASP A 82 -0.92 12.63 -12.78
CA ASP A 82 -1.83 12.92 -11.66
C ASP A 82 -3.25 13.23 -12.15
N GLN A 83 -3.40 13.86 -13.32
CA GLN A 83 -4.74 14.13 -13.89
C GLN A 83 -5.51 12.84 -14.16
N GLN A 84 -4.87 11.86 -14.79
CA GLN A 84 -5.49 10.56 -15.02
C GLN A 84 -5.78 9.82 -13.73
N TRP A 85 -4.88 9.95 -12.73
CA TRP A 85 -5.10 9.34 -11.41
C TRP A 85 -6.32 9.94 -10.72
N VAL A 86 -6.47 11.25 -10.73
CA VAL A 86 -7.66 11.95 -10.20
C VAL A 86 -8.94 11.50 -10.90
N GLN A 87 -8.93 11.38 -12.22
CA GLN A 87 -10.07 10.86 -12.98
C GLN A 87 -10.41 9.42 -12.61
N ASP A 88 -9.41 8.55 -12.46
CA ASP A 88 -9.62 7.16 -12.03
C ASP A 88 -10.27 7.10 -10.64
N VAL A 89 -9.80 7.93 -9.70
CA VAL A 89 -10.40 8.05 -8.34
C VAL A 89 -11.85 8.52 -8.42
N GLN A 90 -12.12 9.60 -9.14
CA GLN A 90 -13.47 10.16 -9.28
C GLN A 90 -14.42 9.14 -9.92
N THR A 91 -13.97 8.49 -10.99
CA THR A 91 -14.76 7.47 -11.70
C THR A 91 -15.10 6.29 -10.79
N ALA A 92 -14.11 5.76 -10.06
CA ALA A 92 -14.32 4.64 -9.15
C ALA A 92 -15.32 5.00 -8.03
N VAL A 93 -15.18 6.19 -7.45
CA VAL A 93 -16.08 6.66 -6.40
C VAL A 93 -17.49 6.89 -6.95
N GLN A 94 -17.62 7.53 -8.11
CA GLN A 94 -18.92 7.80 -8.72
C GLN A 94 -19.67 6.51 -9.09
N GLN A 95 -19.00 5.55 -9.70
CA GLN A 95 -19.59 4.26 -10.05
C GLN A 95 -20.07 3.50 -8.82
N GLN A 96 -19.25 3.45 -7.76
CA GLN A 96 -19.64 2.79 -6.52
C GLN A 96 -20.78 3.53 -5.81
N ALA A 97 -20.74 4.85 -5.79
CA ALA A 97 -21.78 5.69 -5.21
C ALA A 97 -23.13 5.48 -5.91
N GLN A 98 -23.14 5.43 -7.24
CA GLN A 98 -24.33 5.17 -8.05
C GLN A 98 -24.92 3.79 -7.76
N GLN A 99 -24.05 2.75 -7.63
CA GLN A 99 -24.50 1.40 -7.27
C GLN A 99 -25.15 1.34 -5.88
N LEU A 100 -24.63 2.10 -4.91
CA LEU A 100 -25.11 2.08 -3.54
C LEU A 100 -26.37 2.92 -3.33
N LEU A 101 -26.44 4.09 -3.95
CA LEU A 101 -27.42 5.13 -3.59
C LEU A 101 -28.22 5.69 -4.77
N GLY A 102 -27.94 5.20 -6.00
CA GLY A 102 -28.60 5.67 -7.23
C GLY A 102 -28.11 7.06 -7.70
N ASP A 103 -28.82 7.60 -8.69
CA ASP A 103 -28.51 8.88 -9.33
C ASP A 103 -29.14 10.06 -8.55
N LYS A 104 -28.58 10.39 -7.42
CA LYS A 104 -28.97 11.59 -6.65
C LYS A 104 -27.74 12.41 -6.28
N PRO A 105 -27.89 13.71 -6.04
CA PRO A 105 -26.79 14.51 -5.49
C PRO A 105 -26.34 13.93 -4.15
N LEU A 106 -25.05 13.63 -4.03
CA LEU A 106 -24.45 13.04 -2.85
C LEU A 106 -23.44 13.98 -2.22
N LYS A 107 -23.43 14.03 -0.90
CA LYS A 107 -22.41 14.72 -0.13
C LYS A 107 -21.26 13.75 0.18
N ILE A 108 -20.16 13.91 -0.54
CA ILE A 108 -18.96 13.05 -0.41
C ILE A 108 -17.92 13.78 0.42
N GLY A 109 -17.30 13.06 1.36
CA GLY A 109 -16.13 13.52 2.12
C GLY A 109 -14.89 12.72 1.77
N LEU A 110 -13.73 13.35 1.82
CA LEU A 110 -12.41 12.71 1.74
C LEU A 110 -11.74 12.81 3.11
N ILE A 111 -11.39 11.68 3.70
CA ILE A 111 -10.73 11.65 5.01
C ILE A 111 -9.25 11.30 4.88
N GLY A 112 -8.42 12.06 5.58
CA GLY A 112 -7.00 11.84 5.65
C GLY A 112 -6.34 12.70 6.71
N TYR A 113 -5.01 12.64 6.78
CA TYR A 113 -4.21 13.57 7.55
C TYR A 113 -2.98 14.00 6.76
N HIS A 114 -2.59 15.25 6.89
CA HIS A 114 -1.38 15.78 6.29
C HIS A 114 -0.16 15.29 7.10
N LYS A 115 0.45 14.18 6.67
CA LYS A 115 1.64 13.62 7.30
C LYS A 115 2.93 14.30 6.79
N ASP A 116 3.02 14.40 5.49
CA ASP A 116 4.17 14.89 4.75
C ASP A 116 3.73 15.26 3.32
N GLN A 117 4.69 15.57 2.46
CA GLN A 117 4.41 15.92 1.06
C GLN A 117 3.64 14.84 0.28
N SER A 118 3.57 13.60 0.75
CA SER A 118 2.80 12.55 0.08
C SER A 118 1.28 12.67 0.28
N ALA A 119 0.84 13.57 1.15
CA ALA A 119 -0.57 13.86 1.40
C ALA A 119 -1.17 14.93 0.45
N TYR A 120 -0.37 15.44 -0.51
CA TYR A 120 -0.80 16.46 -1.48
C TYR A 120 -2.07 16.09 -2.26
N TYR A 121 -2.35 14.79 -2.41
CA TYR A 121 -3.54 14.31 -3.10
C TYR A 121 -4.86 14.72 -2.41
N LEU A 122 -4.83 15.06 -1.13
CA LEU A 122 -6.03 15.51 -0.41
C LEU A 122 -6.59 16.80 -0.99
N ASP A 123 -5.73 17.65 -1.56
CA ASP A 123 -6.10 18.93 -2.16
C ASP A 123 -6.57 18.79 -3.62
N MET A 124 -6.45 17.59 -4.21
CA MET A 124 -6.83 17.35 -5.61
C MET A 124 -8.32 17.16 -5.84
N PHE A 125 -9.12 17.12 -4.77
CA PHE A 125 -10.56 16.86 -4.83
C PHE A 125 -11.36 17.99 -4.19
N PRO A 126 -11.31 19.23 -4.73
CA PRO A 126 -11.97 20.40 -4.15
C PRO A 126 -13.50 20.29 -4.10
N GLN A 127 -14.08 19.37 -4.89
CA GLN A 127 -15.51 19.07 -4.90
C GLN A 127 -15.99 18.22 -3.72
N TRP A 128 -15.06 17.59 -2.97
CA TRP A 128 -15.37 16.78 -1.79
C TRP A 128 -15.04 17.53 -0.50
N GLY A 129 -15.82 17.27 0.54
CA GLY A 129 -15.51 17.85 1.86
C GLY A 129 -14.26 17.21 2.46
N LEU A 130 -13.19 17.99 2.65
CA LEU A 130 -11.98 17.48 3.32
C LEU A 130 -12.26 17.32 4.83
N ILE A 131 -11.93 16.13 5.35
CA ILE A 131 -12.03 15.80 6.77
C ILE A 131 -10.61 15.53 7.26
N GLU A 132 -10.02 16.53 7.86
CA GLU A 132 -8.72 16.37 8.50
C GLU A 132 -8.87 15.59 9.80
N SER A 133 -8.03 14.60 10.00
CA SER A 133 -7.95 13.85 11.24
C SER A 133 -6.56 14.06 11.85
N ALA A 134 -6.53 14.24 13.17
CA ALA A 134 -5.25 14.24 13.88
C ALA A 134 -4.55 12.88 13.72
N ASN A 135 -3.23 12.91 13.62
CA ASN A 135 -2.44 11.68 13.61
C ASN A 135 -2.53 11.01 14.99
N VAL A 136 -3.41 10.05 15.14
CA VAL A 136 -3.61 9.30 16.40
C VAL A 136 -2.58 8.16 16.53
N ALA A 137 -1.91 7.79 15.46
CA ALA A 137 -0.89 6.75 15.46
C ALA A 137 0.47 7.30 15.86
N GLY A 138 0.62 7.67 17.13
CA GLY A 138 1.95 7.80 17.73
C GLY A 138 2.62 6.42 17.76
N GLY A 139 3.36 6.04 16.71
CA GLY A 139 4.01 4.75 16.74
C GLY A 139 4.48 4.25 15.38
N ILE A 140 4.42 2.96 15.20
CA ILE A 140 5.02 2.19 14.12
C ILE A 140 4.29 2.43 12.80
N SER A 141 5.03 2.75 11.76
CA SER A 141 4.51 2.92 10.40
C SER A 141 4.33 1.56 9.70
N ALA A 142 3.54 1.54 8.60
CA ALA A 142 3.45 0.35 7.75
C ALA A 142 4.83 -0.12 7.25
N THR A 143 5.79 0.78 7.09
CA THR A 143 7.17 0.44 6.70
C THR A 143 7.89 -0.30 7.82
N ASP A 144 7.75 0.15 9.06
CA ASP A 144 8.37 -0.51 10.22
C ASP A 144 7.78 -1.90 10.42
N ILE A 145 6.45 -2.04 10.30
CA ILE A 145 5.78 -3.35 10.38
C ILE A 145 6.34 -4.31 9.33
N ARG A 146 6.52 -3.87 8.08
CA ARG A 146 7.11 -4.71 7.02
C ARG A 146 8.56 -5.06 7.32
N ASN A 147 9.33 -4.10 7.85
CA ASN A 147 10.71 -4.36 8.25
C ASN A 147 10.78 -5.41 9.35
N TYR A 148 9.96 -5.32 10.41
CA TYR A 148 9.88 -6.35 11.45
C TYR A 148 9.46 -7.71 10.87
N LEU A 149 8.47 -7.72 9.99
CA LEU A 149 7.88 -8.96 9.46
C LEU A 149 8.83 -9.71 8.53
N PHE A 150 9.57 -9.01 7.66
CA PHE A 150 10.40 -9.62 6.62
C PHE A 150 11.91 -9.62 6.94
N SER A 151 12.34 -8.98 8.03
CA SER A 151 13.69 -9.19 8.54
C SER A 151 13.81 -10.65 9.00
N ALA A 152 14.98 -11.24 8.81
CA ALA A 152 15.32 -12.53 9.40
C ALA A 152 16.11 -12.25 10.69
N PRO A 153 15.44 -11.99 11.82
CA PRO A 153 16.13 -11.74 13.06
C PRO A 153 16.75 -13.03 13.60
N ALA A 154 17.75 -12.90 14.47
CA ALA A 154 18.15 -13.99 15.33
C ALA A 154 16.93 -14.55 16.10
N MET A 155 16.91 -15.82 16.46
CA MET A 155 15.73 -16.48 17.04
C MET A 155 15.16 -15.70 18.24
N ASP A 156 16.01 -15.09 19.05
CA ASP A 156 15.64 -14.33 20.25
C ASP A 156 14.90 -13.00 19.96
N ALA A 157 15.08 -12.45 18.76
CA ALA A 157 14.42 -11.20 18.35
C ALA A 157 13.05 -11.42 17.67
N VAL A 158 12.71 -12.65 17.30
CA VAL A 158 11.47 -12.97 16.57
C VAL A 158 10.24 -12.59 17.40
N GLU A 159 10.20 -12.98 18.68
CA GLU A 159 9.06 -12.66 19.55
C GLU A 159 8.94 -11.16 19.80
N GLY A 160 10.06 -10.45 19.99
CA GLY A 160 10.06 -9.00 20.15
C GLY A 160 9.47 -8.27 18.94
N HIS A 161 9.77 -8.72 17.74
CA HIS A 161 9.17 -8.18 16.50
C HIS A 161 7.65 -8.40 16.44
N TRP A 162 7.19 -9.60 16.83
CA TRP A 162 5.76 -9.89 16.85
C TRP A 162 5.00 -9.08 17.89
N MET A 163 5.57 -8.83 19.07
CA MET A 163 4.99 -7.93 20.05
C MET A 163 4.83 -6.50 19.51
N GLN A 164 5.83 -6.00 18.77
CA GLN A 164 5.75 -4.67 18.14
C GLN A 164 4.66 -4.63 17.07
N ILE A 165 4.52 -5.69 16.27
CA ILE A 165 3.47 -5.80 15.24
C ILE A 165 2.10 -5.88 15.91
N GLU A 166 1.92 -6.69 16.94
CA GLU A 166 0.66 -6.86 17.68
C GLU A 166 0.15 -5.53 18.22
N GLY A 167 1.03 -4.72 18.83
CA GLY A 167 0.68 -3.40 19.35
C GLY A 167 0.39 -2.34 18.27
N ALA A 168 0.66 -2.63 16.99
CA ALA A 168 0.55 -1.68 15.89
C ALA A 168 -0.61 -1.94 14.93
N VAL A 169 -1.22 -3.12 14.97
CA VAL A 169 -2.27 -3.53 14.02
C VAL A 169 -3.53 -4.02 14.74
N PRO A 170 -4.70 -3.97 14.09
CA PRO A 170 -5.91 -4.64 14.62
C PRO A 170 -5.69 -6.14 14.78
N PRO A 171 -6.38 -6.81 15.73
CA PRO A 171 -6.23 -8.25 15.99
C PRO A 171 -6.43 -9.12 14.75
N ALA A 172 -7.40 -8.80 13.89
CA ALA A 172 -7.65 -9.54 12.65
C ALA A 172 -6.48 -9.43 11.67
N VAL A 173 -5.81 -8.27 11.60
CA VAL A 173 -4.60 -8.09 10.79
C VAL A 173 -3.43 -8.88 11.38
N TYR A 174 -3.26 -8.87 12.69
CA TYR A 174 -2.24 -9.67 13.36
C TYR A 174 -2.38 -11.15 13.01
N GLN A 175 -3.59 -11.70 13.13
CA GLN A 175 -3.88 -13.09 12.78
C GLN A 175 -3.60 -13.38 11.29
N PHE A 176 -3.97 -12.46 10.40
CA PHE A 176 -3.66 -12.57 8.99
C PHE A 176 -2.13 -12.63 8.76
N LEU A 177 -1.37 -11.74 9.38
CA LEU A 177 0.09 -11.68 9.24
C LEU A 177 0.76 -12.96 9.77
N ARG A 178 0.27 -13.50 10.90
CA ARG A 178 0.72 -14.81 11.45
C ARG A 178 0.47 -15.94 10.47
N SER A 179 -0.72 -15.99 9.87
CA SER A 179 -1.07 -16.99 8.86
C SER A 179 -0.24 -16.82 7.58
N PHE A 180 0.02 -15.59 7.16
CA PHE A 180 0.79 -15.29 5.95
C PHE A 180 2.24 -15.80 5.99
N GLN A 181 2.82 -16.04 7.16
CA GLN A 181 4.14 -16.66 7.30
C GLN A 181 4.23 -18.05 6.62
N HIS A 182 3.11 -18.76 6.53
CA HIS A 182 3.04 -20.08 5.88
C HIS A 182 2.81 -19.98 4.35
N ASN A 183 2.63 -18.77 3.83
CA ASN A 183 2.47 -18.57 2.39
C ASN A 183 3.85 -18.63 1.68
N PRO A 184 3.98 -19.33 0.55
CA PRO A 184 5.22 -19.37 -0.22
C PRO A 184 5.80 -17.99 -0.58
N ALA A 185 4.92 -16.99 -0.76
CA ALA A 185 5.32 -15.61 -1.02
C ALA A 185 6.08 -14.97 0.16
N PHE A 186 5.82 -15.40 1.40
CA PHE A 186 6.51 -14.88 2.57
C PHE A 186 8.02 -15.17 2.50
N ALA A 187 8.40 -16.40 2.24
CA ALA A 187 9.81 -16.78 2.11
C ALA A 187 10.53 -16.05 0.97
N GLN A 188 9.81 -15.76 -0.13
CA GLN A 188 10.36 -14.94 -1.21
C GLN A 188 10.61 -13.49 -0.74
N LEU A 189 9.65 -12.88 -0.04
CA LEU A 189 9.78 -11.51 0.48
C LEU A 189 10.90 -11.39 1.51
N VAL A 190 11.08 -12.40 2.36
CA VAL A 190 12.21 -12.45 3.31
C VAL A 190 13.55 -12.46 2.56
N ARG A 191 13.71 -13.31 1.53
CA ARG A 191 14.94 -13.32 0.71
C ARG A 191 15.17 -11.97 0.01
N GLU A 192 14.12 -11.37 -0.51
CA GLU A 192 14.19 -10.05 -1.16
C GLU A 192 14.64 -8.97 -0.16
N GLN A 193 14.09 -8.98 1.04
CA GLN A 193 14.48 -8.05 2.11
C GLN A 193 15.94 -8.24 2.53
N GLN A 194 16.37 -9.47 2.71
CA GLN A 194 17.77 -9.80 3.05
C GLN A 194 18.73 -9.31 1.96
N TYR A 195 18.40 -9.55 0.70
CA TYR A 195 19.20 -9.08 -0.42
C TYR A 195 19.34 -7.55 -0.40
N VAL A 196 18.23 -6.82 -0.22
CA VAL A 196 18.23 -5.34 -0.16
C VAL A 196 19.04 -4.84 1.05
N GLN A 197 18.94 -5.52 2.20
CA GLN A 197 19.70 -5.15 3.40
C GLN A 197 21.20 -5.38 3.20
N GLN A 198 21.60 -6.54 2.65
CA GLN A 198 23.00 -6.85 2.33
C GLN A 198 23.57 -5.85 1.33
N TYR A 199 22.81 -5.53 0.27
CA TYR A 199 23.21 -4.54 -0.71
C TYR A 199 23.44 -3.16 -0.08
N LYS A 200 22.54 -2.70 0.78
CA LYS A 200 22.69 -1.44 1.51
C LYS A 200 23.88 -1.45 2.47
N ALA A 201 24.10 -2.56 3.16
CA ALA A 201 25.20 -2.72 4.10
C ALA A 201 26.57 -2.64 3.40
N ALA A 202 26.69 -3.14 2.18
CA ALA A 202 27.91 -3.02 1.40
C ALA A 202 28.33 -1.57 1.11
N TRP A 203 27.38 -0.64 1.13
CA TRP A 203 27.62 0.78 0.90
C TRP A 203 27.59 1.63 2.19
N ALA A 204 27.45 1.01 3.36
CA ALA A 204 27.33 1.73 4.63
C ALA A 204 28.59 2.51 5.00
N LEU A 205 29.75 2.12 4.49
CA LEU A 205 31.05 2.80 4.72
C LEU A 205 31.35 3.87 3.67
N ALA A 206 30.50 4.09 2.69
CA ALA A 206 30.69 5.14 1.71
C ALA A 206 30.58 6.53 2.41
N PRO A 207 31.48 7.49 2.10
CA PRO A 207 31.50 8.81 2.76
C PRO A 207 30.23 9.64 2.49
N TYR A 208 29.51 9.29 1.42
CA TYR A 208 28.23 9.91 1.05
C TYR A 208 27.24 8.80 0.63
N PRO A 209 25.90 9.04 0.77
CA PRO A 209 24.92 8.12 0.22
C PRO A 209 25.13 7.89 -1.27
N PRO A 210 25.30 6.65 -1.71
CA PRO A 210 25.58 6.36 -3.12
C PRO A 210 24.39 6.71 -4.02
N THR A 211 24.68 7.31 -5.17
CA THR A 211 23.69 7.47 -6.24
C THR A 211 23.86 6.35 -7.24
N PHE A 212 22.83 5.53 -7.39
CA PHE A 212 22.84 4.41 -8.34
C PHE A 212 22.17 4.83 -9.64
N VAL A 213 22.89 4.64 -10.74
CA VAL A 213 22.34 4.83 -12.09
C VAL A 213 21.91 3.48 -12.62
N THR A 214 20.68 3.41 -13.13
CA THR A 214 20.15 2.23 -13.82
C THR A 214 19.80 2.61 -15.25
N ALA A 215 19.98 1.70 -16.18
CA ALA A 215 19.57 1.86 -17.57
C ALA A 215 18.81 0.62 -18.04
N ASP A 216 17.73 0.85 -18.77
CA ASP A 216 16.93 -0.20 -19.41
C ASP A 216 16.90 0.01 -20.91
N ALA A 217 17.01 -1.09 -21.67
CA ALA A 217 16.89 -1.07 -23.12
C ALA A 217 15.44 -1.34 -23.54
N VAL A 218 14.85 -0.42 -24.30
CA VAL A 218 13.54 -0.61 -24.94
C VAL A 218 13.79 -1.15 -26.34
N VAL A 219 13.71 -2.47 -26.52
CA VAL A 219 13.93 -3.14 -27.81
C VAL A 219 12.59 -3.51 -28.41
N ILE A 220 12.26 -2.90 -29.55
CA ILE A 220 11.03 -3.17 -30.30
C ILE A 220 11.39 -3.77 -31.65
N HIS A 221 10.80 -4.92 -31.98
CA HIS A 221 10.93 -5.56 -33.30
C HIS A 221 9.57 -6.06 -33.76
N SER A 222 9.17 -5.68 -34.98
CA SER A 222 7.90 -6.07 -35.59
C SER A 222 6.67 -5.88 -34.66
N GLY A 223 6.62 -4.74 -33.95
CA GLY A 223 5.52 -4.41 -33.01
C GLY A 223 5.57 -5.16 -31.67
N HIS A 224 6.61 -5.94 -31.40
CA HIS A 224 6.79 -6.68 -30.15
C HIS A 224 7.88 -6.04 -29.30
N LEU A 225 7.64 -6.00 -27.98
CA LEU A 225 8.60 -5.53 -26.98
C LEU A 225 9.39 -6.71 -26.40
N LEU A 226 10.72 -6.60 -26.40
CA LEU A 226 11.57 -7.60 -25.74
C LEU A 226 11.48 -7.46 -24.22
N LEU A 227 11.08 -8.52 -23.56
CA LEU A 227 11.11 -8.64 -22.10
C LEU A 227 12.01 -9.79 -21.68
N ILE A 228 12.69 -9.61 -20.56
CA ILE A 228 13.46 -10.66 -19.90
C ILE A 228 12.76 -11.11 -18.61
N ARG A 229 13.06 -12.33 -18.16
CA ARG A 229 12.65 -12.80 -16.85
C ARG A 229 13.82 -12.64 -15.87
N ARG A 230 13.62 -11.84 -14.81
CA ARG A 230 14.69 -11.55 -13.83
C ARG A 230 15.20 -12.83 -13.18
N ARG A 231 16.52 -13.02 -13.13
CA ARG A 231 17.16 -14.19 -12.50
C ARG A 231 17.51 -13.96 -11.03
N ALA A 232 17.72 -12.70 -10.64
CA ALA A 232 18.17 -12.30 -9.30
C ALA A 232 17.12 -11.47 -8.57
N GLU A 233 17.26 -11.40 -7.25
CA GLU A 233 16.51 -10.45 -6.41
C GLU A 233 17.00 -9.00 -6.67
N PRO A 234 16.20 -7.98 -6.38
CA PRO A 234 14.79 -8.07 -6.04
C PRO A 234 13.91 -8.36 -7.26
N GLY A 235 12.74 -8.97 -7.04
CA GLY A 235 11.79 -9.26 -8.12
C GLY A 235 12.19 -10.44 -9.01
N LYS A 236 12.90 -11.43 -8.48
CA LYS A 236 13.22 -12.67 -9.19
C LYS A 236 11.98 -13.34 -9.80
N GLY A 237 12.06 -13.68 -11.08
CA GLY A 237 10.97 -14.31 -11.83
C GLY A 237 9.97 -13.34 -12.46
N LEU A 238 10.04 -12.04 -12.17
CA LEU A 238 9.20 -11.02 -12.82
C LEU A 238 9.72 -10.69 -14.22
N TRP A 239 8.82 -10.23 -15.08
CA TRP A 239 9.15 -9.68 -16.39
C TRP A 239 9.69 -8.26 -16.25
N ALA A 240 10.74 -7.93 -16.98
CA ALA A 240 11.36 -6.62 -17.00
C ALA A 240 11.94 -6.31 -18.39
N LEU A 241 12.21 -5.06 -18.65
CA LEU A 241 13.08 -4.67 -19.76
C LEU A 241 14.51 -5.20 -19.51
N PRO A 242 15.28 -5.52 -20.54
CA PRO A 242 16.71 -5.75 -20.39
C PRO A 242 17.40 -4.52 -19.82
N GLY A 243 18.03 -4.66 -18.64
CA GLY A 243 18.69 -3.54 -17.98
C GLY A 243 19.22 -3.89 -16.60
N GLY A 244 19.75 -2.90 -15.91
CA GLY A 244 20.33 -3.03 -14.60
C GLY A 244 21.11 -1.81 -14.17
N PHE A 245 21.94 -1.97 -13.14
CA PHE A 245 22.87 -0.93 -12.71
C PHE A 245 23.95 -0.70 -13.76
N VAL A 246 24.33 0.56 -13.94
CA VAL A 246 25.47 0.94 -14.74
C VAL A 246 26.71 0.83 -13.85
N ASP A 247 27.40 -0.30 -13.96
CA ASP A 247 28.64 -0.54 -13.22
C ASP A 247 29.81 0.13 -13.94
N GLN A 248 30.72 0.72 -13.15
CA GLN A 248 32.04 1.10 -13.67
C GLN A 248 32.84 -0.21 -13.85
N LYS A 249 33.31 -0.46 -15.07
CA LYS A 249 34.25 -1.55 -15.35
C LYS A 249 35.65 -1.13 -14.97
#